data_351160b64dc2dcacd894d24553462341
#
_entry.id   351160b64dc2dcacd894d24553462341
#
_cell.length_a   1.000
_cell.length_b   1.000
_cell.length_c   1.000
_cell.angle_alpha   90.00
_cell.angle_beta   90.00
_cell.angle_gamma   90.00
#
_symmetry.space_group_name_H-M   'P 1'
#
loop_
_entity.id
_entity.type
_entity.pdbx_description
1 polymer ?
#
loop_
_entity_poly.entity_id
_entity_poly.type
_entity_poly.pdbx_seq_one_letter_code
_entity_poly.pdbx_strand_id
1 'polypeptide(L)'
;MILMIDNYDSFTYNVYQYIGSLYPQVQVVRNDEITIDEIRNLQNLEALVISPGPGYPDSAGISKEAIKTFGKEIPVLGICLGHQAIGEVYGGKVVPAKELMHGKMSEITINNKNPLFEGLEDKIYGARYHSLIIDDETFPEDLKVIGRDEKGQIMAVCHKEYPVYGIQFHPESILTEMGMRILENFLTNIAGIRLGDSKKEETMSAVNQETLKPFLTKIVEGNHLTEEEAYKAMDCICLLYTSPSPR
;
A
#
# COMPACT_ATOMS: atom_id res chain seq x y z
N MET A 1 -11.80 -1.65 13.05
CA MET A 1 -11.66 -0.75 11.89
C MET A 1 -10.18 -0.46 11.60
N ILE A 2 -9.83 -0.15 10.37
CA ILE A 2 -8.48 0.27 9.97
C ILE A 2 -8.48 1.79 9.81
N LEU A 3 -7.52 2.48 10.41
CA LEU A 3 -7.27 3.89 10.14
C LEU A 3 -6.14 4.02 9.12
N MET A 4 -6.38 4.74 8.05
CA MET A 4 -5.35 5.11 7.07
C MET A 4 -5.03 6.60 7.20
N ILE A 5 -3.77 6.91 7.51
CA ILE A 5 -3.27 8.29 7.51
C ILE A 5 -2.80 8.62 6.09
N ASP A 6 -3.48 9.59 5.47
CA ASP A 6 -3.18 10.07 4.12
C ASP A 6 -2.13 11.18 4.15
N ASN A 7 -0.98 10.92 3.55
CA ASN A 7 0.11 11.86 3.39
C ASN A 7 0.02 12.69 2.09
N TYR A 8 -1.20 13.00 1.64
CA TYR A 8 -1.46 13.80 0.43
C TYR A 8 -0.93 13.15 -0.86
N ASP A 9 -1.08 11.82 -0.94
CA ASP A 9 -0.66 11.06 -2.11
C ASP A 9 -1.83 10.68 -3.02
N SER A 10 -1.63 10.77 -4.33
CA SER A 10 -2.65 10.40 -5.32
C SER A 10 -2.98 8.89 -5.31
N PHE A 11 -2.09 8.04 -4.80
CA PHE A 11 -2.30 6.60 -4.71
C PHE A 11 -2.94 6.15 -3.40
N THR A 12 -3.13 7.04 -2.42
CA THR A 12 -3.76 6.70 -1.13
C THR A 12 -5.13 6.03 -1.33
N TYR A 13 -5.94 6.57 -2.24
CA TYR A 13 -7.27 6.01 -2.49
C TYR A 13 -7.23 4.67 -3.24
N ASN A 14 -6.17 4.34 -3.97
CA ASN A 14 -5.99 3.00 -4.53
C ASN A 14 -5.67 2.00 -3.41
N VAL A 15 -4.81 2.36 -2.44
CA VAL A 15 -4.58 1.54 -1.24
C VAL A 15 -5.89 1.35 -0.47
N TYR A 16 -6.65 2.43 -0.28
CA TYR A 16 -7.97 2.39 0.37
C TYR A 16 -8.92 1.41 -0.33
N GLN A 17 -9.01 1.47 -1.66
CA GLN A 17 -9.88 0.58 -2.43
C GLN A 17 -9.46 -0.88 -2.30
N TYR A 18 -8.16 -1.18 -2.35
CA TYR A 18 -7.65 -2.54 -2.20
C TYR A 18 -7.96 -3.09 -0.80
N ILE A 19 -7.64 -2.35 0.25
CA ILE A 19 -7.94 -2.76 1.63
C ILE A 19 -9.47 -2.82 1.83
N GLY A 20 -10.21 -1.84 1.35
CA GLY A 20 -11.67 -1.78 1.47
C GLY A 20 -12.41 -2.92 0.77
N SER A 21 -11.84 -3.47 -0.33
CA SER A 21 -12.37 -4.67 -0.99
C SER A 21 -12.19 -5.94 -0.16
N LEU A 22 -11.15 -6.00 0.67
CA LEU A 22 -10.88 -7.11 1.59
C LEU A 22 -11.62 -6.93 2.93
N TYR A 23 -11.65 -5.69 3.43
CA TYR A 23 -12.23 -5.34 4.73
C TYR A 23 -12.86 -3.94 4.66
N PRO A 24 -14.20 -3.82 4.73
CA PRO A 24 -14.89 -2.56 4.42
C PRO A 24 -14.78 -1.48 5.51
N GLN A 25 -14.33 -1.82 6.72
CA GLN A 25 -14.25 -0.86 7.82
C GLN A 25 -12.90 -0.11 7.80
N VAL A 26 -12.72 0.73 6.79
CA VAL A 26 -11.52 1.56 6.60
C VAL A 26 -11.92 3.02 6.65
N GLN A 27 -11.23 3.81 7.46
CA GLN A 27 -11.35 5.26 7.52
C GLN A 27 -10.05 5.90 7.02
N VAL A 28 -10.16 6.90 6.15
CA VAL A 28 -9.02 7.71 5.67
C VAL A 28 -9.10 9.09 6.30
N VAL A 29 -7.98 9.56 6.87
CA VAL A 29 -7.87 10.90 7.45
C VAL A 29 -6.52 11.49 7.05
N ARG A 30 -6.49 12.78 6.73
CA ARG A 30 -5.25 13.50 6.42
C ARG A 30 -4.30 13.55 7.61
N ASN A 31 -3.01 13.57 7.32
CA ASN A 31 -1.96 13.56 8.33
C ASN A 31 -1.90 14.82 9.23
N ASP A 32 -2.64 15.84 8.89
CA ASP A 32 -2.77 17.12 9.63
C ASP A 32 -4.22 17.39 10.12
N GLU A 33 -5.15 16.46 9.89
CA GLU A 33 -6.56 16.60 10.27
C GLU A 33 -6.97 15.73 11.46
N ILE A 34 -6.02 15.03 12.08
CA ILE A 34 -6.26 14.18 13.25
C ILE A 34 -5.09 14.28 14.24
N THR A 35 -5.39 14.15 15.51
CA THR A 35 -4.40 14.15 16.60
C THR A 35 -4.20 12.75 17.18
N ILE A 36 -3.11 12.53 17.90
CA ILE A 36 -2.83 11.28 18.61
C ILE A 36 -3.95 10.93 19.61
N ASP A 37 -4.46 11.92 20.32
CA ASP A 37 -5.53 11.72 21.30
C ASP A 37 -6.85 11.32 20.62
N GLU A 38 -7.17 11.89 19.46
CA GLU A 38 -8.33 11.48 18.67
C GLU A 38 -8.18 10.06 18.17
N ILE A 39 -7.00 9.68 17.65
CA ILE A 39 -6.72 8.29 17.24
C ILE A 39 -6.89 7.33 18.43
N ARG A 40 -6.38 7.70 19.61
CA ARG A 40 -6.50 6.88 20.83
C ARG A 40 -7.95 6.66 21.27
N ASN A 41 -8.82 7.62 20.98
CA ASN A 41 -10.25 7.55 21.31
C ASN A 41 -11.09 6.84 20.25
N LEU A 42 -10.50 6.45 19.11
CA LEU A 42 -11.22 5.66 18.10
C LEU A 42 -11.59 4.28 18.67
N GLN A 43 -12.86 3.93 18.53
CA GLN A 43 -13.34 2.63 18.98
C GLN A 43 -13.00 1.55 17.94
N ASN A 44 -12.56 0.38 18.44
CA ASN A 44 -12.28 -0.78 17.60
C ASN A 44 -11.19 -0.52 16.53
N LEU A 45 -10.17 0.26 16.85
CA LEU A 45 -9.01 0.44 15.99
C LEU A 45 -8.17 -0.86 16.01
N GLU A 46 -8.10 -1.54 14.88
CA GLU A 46 -7.46 -2.85 14.71
C GLU A 46 -6.10 -2.75 14.04
N ALA A 47 -5.92 -1.76 13.15
CA ALA A 47 -4.65 -1.54 12.46
C ALA A 47 -4.53 -0.08 11.98
N LEU A 48 -3.29 0.34 11.78
CA LEU A 48 -2.91 1.63 11.22
C LEU A 48 -2.17 1.43 9.89
N VAL A 49 -2.57 2.17 8.87
CA VAL A 49 -1.87 2.21 7.59
C VAL A 49 -1.35 3.64 7.36
N ILE A 50 -0.06 3.76 7.10
CA ILE A 50 0.58 5.04 6.76
C ILE A 50 0.79 5.05 5.25
N SER A 51 0.11 5.96 4.56
CA SER A 51 0.09 6.00 3.10
C SER A 51 1.43 6.42 2.49
N PRO A 52 1.60 6.22 1.18
CA PRO A 52 2.58 6.97 0.41
C PRO A 52 2.42 8.47 0.60
N GLY A 53 3.42 9.25 0.19
CA GLY A 53 3.38 10.70 0.25
C GLY A 53 4.62 11.35 -0.37
N PRO A 54 4.56 12.65 -0.65
CA PRO A 54 5.70 13.41 -1.17
C PRO A 54 6.69 13.80 -0.07
N GLY A 55 7.92 14.09 -0.46
CA GLY A 55 8.94 14.67 0.43
C GLY A 55 9.55 13.68 1.41
N TYR A 56 9.96 14.21 2.56
CA TYR A 56 10.60 13.46 3.65
C TYR A 56 9.60 13.11 4.76
N PRO A 57 9.85 12.06 5.54
CA PRO A 57 8.98 11.69 6.67
C PRO A 57 8.76 12.80 7.70
N ASP A 58 9.72 13.72 7.87
CA ASP A 58 9.58 14.87 8.76
C ASP A 58 8.45 15.83 8.37
N SER A 59 8.07 15.84 7.10
CA SER A 59 6.93 16.65 6.60
C SER A 59 5.62 15.89 6.53
N ALA A 60 5.57 14.65 7.02
CA ALA A 60 4.39 13.77 6.97
C ALA A 60 3.43 13.97 8.17
N GLY A 61 3.33 15.19 8.70
CA GLY A 61 2.41 15.51 9.79
C GLY A 61 2.55 14.56 10.97
N ILE A 62 1.43 13.98 11.39
CA ILE A 62 1.34 13.09 12.56
C ILE A 62 1.94 11.69 12.33
N SER A 63 2.28 11.31 11.09
CA SER A 63 2.62 9.93 10.71
C SER A 63 3.70 9.29 11.58
N LYS A 64 4.81 10.00 11.84
CA LYS A 64 5.90 9.49 12.69
C LYS A 64 5.46 9.31 14.14
N GLU A 65 4.72 10.27 14.69
CA GLU A 65 4.22 10.22 16.06
C GLU A 65 3.21 9.07 16.23
N ALA A 66 2.34 8.86 15.24
CA ALA A 66 1.38 7.76 15.23
C ALA A 66 2.08 6.39 15.21
N ILE A 67 3.10 6.20 14.35
CA ILE A 67 3.92 4.97 14.33
C ILE A 67 4.55 4.73 15.71
N LYS A 68 5.20 5.76 16.28
CA LYS A 68 5.88 5.67 17.57
C LYS A 68 4.92 5.33 18.72
N THR A 69 3.74 5.92 18.69
CA THR A 69 2.75 5.77 19.76
C THR A 69 2.05 4.44 19.68
N PHE A 70 1.55 4.07 18.50
CA PHE A 70 0.66 2.92 18.34
C PHE A 70 1.36 1.65 17.88
N GLY A 71 2.58 1.73 17.33
CA GLY A 71 3.27 0.55 16.78
C GLY A 71 3.57 -0.56 17.79
N LYS A 72 3.54 -0.25 19.10
CA LYS A 72 3.66 -1.26 20.17
C LYS A 72 2.33 -1.94 20.51
N GLU A 73 1.22 -1.31 20.18
CA GLU A 73 -0.11 -1.68 20.63
C GLU A 73 -0.93 -2.34 19.54
N ILE A 74 -0.81 -1.84 18.31
CA ILE A 74 -1.59 -2.31 17.16
C ILE A 74 -0.69 -2.51 15.93
N PRO A 75 -1.11 -3.35 14.97
CA PRO A 75 -0.44 -3.52 13.70
C PRO A 75 -0.33 -2.23 12.89
N VAL A 76 0.87 -1.97 12.36
CA VAL A 76 1.16 -0.81 11.52
C VAL A 76 1.76 -1.26 10.20
N LEU A 77 1.21 -0.78 9.08
CA LEU A 77 1.79 -0.92 7.74
C LEU A 77 2.16 0.46 7.18
N GLY A 78 3.43 0.67 6.90
CA GLY A 78 3.92 1.86 6.19
C GLY A 78 4.21 1.56 4.73
N ILE A 79 3.68 2.36 3.81
CA ILE A 79 3.87 2.22 2.36
C ILE A 79 4.66 3.42 1.84
N CYS A 80 5.75 3.19 1.12
CA CYS A 80 6.62 4.19 0.51
C CYS A 80 7.11 5.24 1.56
N LEU A 81 6.51 6.42 1.64
CA LEU A 81 6.81 7.41 2.69
C LEU A 81 6.58 6.83 4.10
N GLY A 82 5.51 6.06 4.29
CA GLY A 82 5.23 5.38 5.55
C GLY A 82 6.31 4.37 5.96
N HIS A 83 6.88 3.65 5.00
CA HIS A 83 8.03 2.77 5.23
C HIS A 83 9.27 3.56 5.67
N GLN A 84 9.56 4.69 5.02
CA GLN A 84 10.65 5.57 5.38
C GLN A 84 10.45 6.18 6.78
N ALA A 85 9.21 6.57 7.10
CA ALA A 85 8.84 7.05 8.44
C ALA A 85 9.10 6.00 9.53
N ILE A 86 8.83 4.72 9.26
CA ILE A 86 9.19 3.61 10.15
C ILE A 86 10.71 3.57 10.36
N GLY A 87 11.50 3.66 9.29
CA GLY A 87 12.96 3.71 9.40
C GLY A 87 13.46 4.80 10.35
N GLU A 88 12.94 6.02 10.20
CA GLU A 88 13.33 7.17 11.05
C GLU A 88 12.82 7.06 12.50
N VAL A 89 11.60 6.56 12.71
CA VAL A 89 11.03 6.39 14.07
C VAL A 89 11.90 5.48 14.93
N TYR A 90 12.50 4.47 14.33
CA TYR A 90 13.39 3.54 15.04
C TYR A 90 14.87 3.93 14.97
N GLY A 91 15.20 5.14 14.48
CA GLY A 91 16.54 5.73 14.59
C GLY A 91 17.41 5.66 13.35
N GLY A 92 16.88 5.15 12.24
CA GLY A 92 17.54 5.18 10.92
C GLY A 92 17.48 6.55 10.26
N LYS A 93 18.15 6.67 9.12
CA LYS A 93 18.10 7.86 8.27
C LYS A 93 17.45 7.53 6.93
N VAL A 94 16.82 8.54 6.36
CA VAL A 94 16.30 8.50 4.98
C VAL A 94 17.20 9.35 4.09
N VAL A 95 17.69 8.76 3.02
CA VAL A 95 18.65 9.36 2.10
C VAL A 95 18.19 9.28 0.65
N PRO A 96 18.70 10.13 -0.24
CA PRO A 96 18.41 10.00 -1.67
C PRO A 96 18.83 8.62 -2.21
N ALA A 97 17.96 8.02 -2.99
CA ALA A 97 18.26 6.79 -3.72
C ALA A 97 19.35 7.06 -4.78
N LYS A 98 20.18 6.06 -5.07
CA LYS A 98 21.22 6.18 -6.11
C LYS A 98 20.64 6.48 -7.49
N GLU A 99 19.39 6.08 -7.72
CA GLU A 99 18.66 6.32 -8.97
C GLU A 99 17.23 6.75 -8.64
N LEU A 100 16.72 7.70 -9.43
CA LEU A 100 15.32 8.09 -9.37
C LEU A 100 14.45 6.95 -9.93
N MET A 101 13.54 6.46 -9.11
CA MET A 101 12.57 5.45 -9.48
C MET A 101 11.19 6.09 -9.63
N HIS A 102 10.66 6.14 -10.85
CA HIS A 102 9.34 6.68 -11.10
C HIS A 102 8.62 5.81 -12.13
N GLY A 103 7.59 5.09 -11.68
CA GLY A 103 6.82 4.17 -12.52
C GLY A 103 7.62 2.99 -13.07
N LYS A 104 8.68 2.58 -12.38
CA LYS A 104 9.51 1.45 -12.78
C LYS A 104 9.22 0.23 -11.90
N MET A 105 9.20 -0.94 -12.52
CA MET A 105 9.22 -2.21 -11.80
C MET A 105 10.65 -2.58 -11.42
N SER A 106 10.81 -3.19 -10.26
CA SER A 106 12.06 -3.84 -9.84
C SER A 106 11.78 -5.23 -9.33
N GLU A 107 12.68 -6.16 -9.60
CA GLU A 107 12.69 -7.45 -8.93
C GLU A 107 13.13 -7.24 -7.48
N ILE A 108 12.39 -7.81 -6.57
CA ILE A 108 12.62 -7.71 -5.13
C ILE A 108 12.73 -9.12 -4.57
N THR A 109 13.87 -9.45 -4.01
CA THR A 109 14.07 -10.69 -3.25
C THR A 109 13.49 -10.48 -1.86
N ILE A 110 12.54 -11.32 -1.46
CA ILE A 110 11.82 -11.24 -0.19
C ILE A 110 12.07 -12.47 0.69
N ASN A 111 11.88 -12.29 1.99
CA ASN A 111 11.80 -13.40 2.91
C ASN A 111 10.35 -13.94 2.94
N ASN A 112 10.05 -14.93 2.10
CA ASN A 112 8.72 -15.52 1.98
C ASN A 112 8.25 -16.34 3.20
N LYS A 113 9.13 -16.54 4.19
CA LYS A 113 8.76 -17.10 5.50
C LYS A 113 8.24 -16.04 6.47
N ASN A 114 8.35 -14.76 6.11
CA ASN A 114 7.77 -13.69 6.90
C ASN A 114 6.24 -13.66 6.69
N PRO A 115 5.43 -13.46 7.75
CA PRO A 115 3.97 -13.45 7.64
C PRO A 115 3.42 -12.49 6.57
N LEU A 116 4.10 -11.35 6.32
CA LEU A 116 3.68 -10.40 5.29
C LEU A 116 3.77 -10.99 3.86
N PHE A 117 4.69 -11.90 3.64
CA PHE A 117 4.97 -12.49 2.32
C PHE A 117 4.62 -13.97 2.22
N GLU A 118 3.81 -14.47 3.16
CA GLU A 118 3.39 -15.86 3.16
C GLU A 118 2.65 -16.24 1.88
N GLY A 119 3.07 -17.37 1.30
CA GLY A 119 2.49 -17.90 0.06
C GLY A 119 2.97 -17.21 -1.22
N LEU A 120 3.96 -16.32 -1.13
CA LEU A 120 4.63 -15.72 -2.29
C LEU A 120 5.93 -16.46 -2.61
N GLU A 121 6.41 -16.31 -3.83
CA GLU A 121 7.73 -16.77 -4.25
C GLU A 121 8.83 -15.90 -3.62
N ASP A 122 10.10 -16.37 -3.64
CA ASP A 122 11.24 -15.64 -3.09
C ASP A 122 11.51 -14.31 -3.82
N LYS A 123 11.01 -14.17 -5.02
CA LYS A 123 11.16 -13.00 -5.88
C LYS A 123 9.80 -12.50 -6.36
N ILE A 124 9.58 -11.21 -6.19
CA ILE A 124 8.38 -10.52 -6.66
C ILE A 124 8.77 -9.29 -7.47
N TYR A 125 7.83 -8.77 -8.26
CA TYR A 125 7.98 -7.48 -8.93
C TYR A 125 7.16 -6.42 -8.20
N GLY A 126 7.80 -5.29 -7.88
CA GLY A 126 7.16 -4.17 -7.21
C GLY A 126 7.31 -2.85 -7.97
N ALA A 127 6.22 -2.11 -8.09
CA ALA A 127 6.22 -0.78 -8.68
C ALA A 127 6.85 0.24 -7.71
N ARG A 128 7.72 1.10 -8.22
CA ARG A 128 8.47 2.08 -7.43
C ARG A 128 8.25 3.49 -7.96
N TYR A 129 7.96 4.42 -7.03
CA TYR A 129 7.70 5.84 -7.31
C TYR A 129 8.42 6.74 -6.31
N HIS A 130 9.68 6.44 -5.97
CA HIS A 130 10.41 7.12 -4.92
C HIS A 130 11.80 7.57 -5.33
N SER A 131 12.26 8.64 -4.70
CA SER A 131 13.63 9.17 -4.79
C SER A 131 14.43 9.03 -3.50
N LEU A 132 13.78 8.55 -2.43
CA LEU A 132 14.35 8.39 -1.10
C LEU A 132 14.27 6.93 -0.67
N ILE A 133 15.21 6.49 0.16
CA ILE A 133 15.31 5.14 0.73
C ILE A 133 15.80 5.21 2.18
N ILE A 134 15.51 4.15 2.95
CA ILE A 134 16.17 3.94 4.24
C ILE A 134 17.65 3.64 3.98
N ASP A 135 18.52 4.34 4.67
CA ASP A 135 19.97 4.18 4.57
C ASP A 135 20.44 2.88 5.25
N ASP A 136 21.19 2.08 4.51
CA ASP A 136 21.72 0.81 5.01
C ASP A 136 22.78 1.00 6.10
N GLU A 137 23.58 2.09 6.02
CA GLU A 137 24.67 2.36 6.98
C GLU A 137 24.13 2.74 8.38
N THR A 138 22.95 3.31 8.43
CA THR A 138 22.30 3.74 9.67
C THR A 138 21.06 2.91 9.99
N PHE A 139 20.97 1.69 9.43
CA PHE A 139 19.79 0.84 9.60
C PHE A 139 19.55 0.49 11.08
N PRO A 140 18.32 0.69 11.62
CA PRO A 140 18.04 0.49 13.04
C PRO A 140 18.18 -0.96 13.49
N GLU A 141 18.75 -1.15 14.68
CA GLU A 141 18.88 -2.49 15.28
C GLU A 141 17.54 -3.16 15.62
N ASP A 142 16.50 -2.37 15.92
CA ASP A 142 15.17 -2.87 16.25
C ASP A 142 14.40 -3.39 15.03
N LEU A 143 14.85 -3.03 13.83
CA LEU A 143 14.24 -3.47 12.58
C LEU A 143 14.99 -4.67 11.98
N LYS A 144 14.29 -5.38 11.11
CA LYS A 144 14.80 -6.45 10.28
C LYS A 144 14.43 -6.19 8.82
N VAL A 145 15.41 -6.28 7.92
CA VAL A 145 15.15 -6.26 6.48
C VAL A 145 14.53 -7.58 6.07
N ILE A 146 13.40 -7.49 5.38
CA ILE A 146 12.65 -8.63 4.85
C ILE A 146 12.49 -8.60 3.33
N GLY A 147 13.01 -7.57 2.66
CA GLY A 147 13.05 -7.49 1.20
C GLY A 147 14.11 -6.51 0.72
N ARG A 148 14.80 -6.87 -0.38
CA ARG A 148 15.80 -6.04 -1.06
C ARG A 148 15.63 -6.12 -2.58
N ASP A 149 15.93 -5.01 -3.28
CA ASP A 149 16.00 -5.01 -4.74
C ASP A 149 17.33 -5.61 -5.25
N GLU A 150 17.47 -5.74 -6.56
CA GLU A 150 18.66 -6.26 -7.25
C GLU A 150 19.96 -5.48 -6.92
N LYS A 151 19.83 -4.22 -6.48
CA LYS A 151 20.95 -3.34 -6.09
C LYS A 151 21.23 -3.38 -4.60
N GLY A 152 20.54 -4.24 -3.86
CA GLY A 152 20.66 -4.39 -2.43
C GLY A 152 19.94 -3.32 -1.61
N GLN A 153 19.16 -2.42 -2.23
CA GLN A 153 18.41 -1.40 -1.50
C GLN A 153 17.28 -2.03 -0.68
N ILE A 154 17.02 -1.46 0.49
CA ILE A 154 15.98 -1.95 1.40
C ILE A 154 14.61 -1.64 0.80
N MET A 155 13.83 -2.70 0.54
CA MET A 155 12.50 -2.63 -0.04
C MET A 155 11.38 -3.05 0.91
N ALA A 156 11.72 -3.78 1.97
CA ALA A 156 10.76 -4.14 3.01
C ALA A 156 11.45 -4.37 4.34
N VAL A 157 10.80 -3.94 5.41
CA VAL A 157 11.26 -4.10 6.79
C VAL A 157 10.12 -4.58 7.70
N CYS A 158 10.48 -5.20 8.82
CA CYS A 158 9.58 -5.38 9.94
C CYS A 158 10.31 -5.11 11.26
N HIS A 159 9.57 -4.72 12.28
CA HIS A 159 10.11 -4.66 13.64
C HIS A 159 10.32 -6.06 14.19
N LYS A 160 11.34 -6.24 15.04
CA LYS A 160 11.69 -7.56 15.60
C LYS A 160 10.67 -8.08 16.60
N GLU A 161 10.01 -7.18 17.32
CA GLU A 161 9.09 -7.51 18.43
C GLU A 161 7.66 -7.02 18.21
N TYR A 162 7.51 -5.84 17.56
CA TYR A 162 6.21 -5.21 17.37
C TYR A 162 5.62 -5.52 15.99
N PRO A 163 4.29 -5.47 15.83
CA PRO A 163 3.64 -5.74 14.55
C PRO A 163 3.72 -4.55 13.58
N VAL A 164 4.95 -4.01 13.39
CA VAL A 164 5.23 -2.87 12.51
C VAL A 164 5.95 -3.36 11.27
N TYR A 165 5.37 -3.07 10.11
CA TYR A 165 5.84 -3.49 8.80
C TYR A 165 5.93 -2.30 7.85
N GLY A 166 6.92 -2.30 6.98
CA GLY A 166 7.09 -1.25 5.97
C GLY A 166 7.49 -1.84 4.63
N ILE A 167 6.89 -1.35 3.55
CA ILE A 167 7.24 -1.68 2.18
C ILE A 167 7.51 -0.40 1.39
N GLN A 168 8.63 -0.37 0.65
CA GLN A 168 9.05 0.81 -0.13
C GLN A 168 8.33 0.89 -1.48
N PHE A 169 7.88 -0.22 -2.02
CA PHE A 169 7.14 -0.31 -3.26
C PHE A 169 5.63 -0.15 -3.01
N HIS A 170 4.87 0.04 -4.09
CA HIS A 170 3.45 0.32 -4.08
C HIS A 170 2.63 -0.95 -4.33
N PRO A 171 2.01 -1.55 -3.29
CA PRO A 171 1.20 -2.77 -3.45
C PRO A 171 -0.11 -2.50 -4.21
N GLU A 172 -0.58 -1.25 -4.24
CA GLU A 172 -1.80 -0.83 -4.92
C GLU A 172 -1.61 -0.57 -6.42
N SER A 173 -0.37 -0.64 -6.89
CA SER A 173 -0.08 -0.47 -8.31
C SER A 173 -0.42 -1.74 -9.09
N ILE A 174 -1.04 -1.59 -10.24
CA ILE A 174 -1.29 -2.68 -11.19
C ILE A 174 0.00 -3.41 -11.63
N LEU A 175 1.15 -2.74 -11.51
CA LEU A 175 2.46 -3.29 -11.81
C LEU A 175 3.02 -4.16 -10.66
N THR A 176 2.35 -4.19 -9.51
CA THR A 176 2.70 -5.07 -8.39
C THR A 176 1.70 -6.21 -8.31
N GLU A 177 1.94 -7.27 -9.11
CA GLU A 177 0.99 -8.38 -9.28
C GLU A 177 0.55 -9.03 -7.96
N MET A 178 1.48 -9.13 -7.00
CA MET A 178 1.21 -9.73 -5.68
C MET A 178 0.73 -8.72 -4.63
N GLY A 179 0.46 -7.48 -5.02
CA GLY A 179 0.12 -6.41 -4.09
C GLY A 179 -1.11 -6.69 -3.23
N MET A 180 -2.17 -7.20 -3.83
CA MET A 180 -3.39 -7.60 -3.11
C MET A 180 -3.10 -8.69 -2.06
N ARG A 181 -2.27 -9.68 -2.41
CA ARG A 181 -1.90 -10.76 -1.49
C ARG A 181 -1.07 -10.25 -0.31
N ILE A 182 -0.19 -9.28 -0.52
CA ILE A 182 0.59 -8.64 0.54
C ILE A 182 -0.33 -7.91 1.52
N LEU A 183 -1.31 -7.16 1.01
CA LEU A 183 -2.30 -6.47 1.85
C LEU A 183 -3.20 -7.46 2.59
N GLU A 184 -3.66 -8.53 1.94
CA GLU A 184 -4.41 -9.61 2.56
C GLU A 184 -3.62 -10.25 3.71
N ASN A 185 -2.33 -10.57 3.49
CA ASN A 185 -1.46 -11.12 4.52
C ASN A 185 -1.27 -10.15 5.71
N PHE A 186 -1.14 -8.85 5.45
CA PHE A 186 -1.09 -7.86 6.53
C PHE A 186 -2.36 -7.91 7.37
N LEU A 187 -3.53 -7.94 6.74
CA LEU A 187 -4.81 -7.94 7.44
C LEU A 187 -5.02 -9.25 8.23
N THR A 188 -4.71 -10.38 7.63
CA THR A 188 -5.01 -11.70 8.24
C THR A 188 -3.92 -12.16 9.19
N ASN A 189 -2.67 -12.19 8.72
CA ASN A 189 -1.58 -12.83 9.47
C ASN A 189 -0.95 -11.90 10.52
N ILE A 190 -1.06 -10.57 10.32
CA ILE A 190 -0.44 -9.59 11.21
C ILE A 190 -1.50 -8.88 12.05
N ALA A 191 -2.55 -8.35 11.42
CA ALA A 191 -3.62 -7.68 12.16
C ALA A 191 -4.66 -8.64 12.75
N GLY A 192 -4.65 -9.91 12.38
CA GLY A 192 -5.58 -10.91 12.91
C GLY A 192 -7.03 -10.68 12.51
N ILE A 193 -7.26 -9.86 11.49
CA ILE A 193 -8.58 -9.53 10.98
C ILE A 193 -9.12 -10.74 10.22
N ARG A 194 -10.30 -11.21 10.63
CA ARG A 194 -11.03 -12.22 9.88
C ARG A 194 -11.70 -11.56 8.70
N LEU A 195 -11.16 -11.82 7.52
CA LEU A 195 -11.84 -11.46 6.29
C LEU A 195 -13.08 -12.36 6.21
N GLY A 196 -14.27 -11.76 6.06
CA GLY A 196 -15.49 -12.55 5.89
C GLY A 196 -15.31 -13.52 4.74
N ASP A 197 -16.02 -14.66 4.77
CA ASP A 197 -16.20 -15.52 3.59
C ASP A 197 -16.93 -14.71 2.50
N SER A 198 -16.30 -13.67 1.98
CA SER A 198 -16.62 -13.18 0.66
C SER A 198 -16.33 -14.38 -0.23
N LYS A 199 -17.43 -15.11 -0.61
CA LYS A 199 -17.39 -15.99 -1.77
C LYS A 199 -16.42 -15.31 -2.72
N LYS A 200 -15.46 -16.07 -3.26
CA LYS A 200 -14.70 -15.70 -4.44
C LYS A 200 -15.72 -15.28 -5.51
N GLU A 201 -16.22 -14.06 -5.40
CA GLU A 201 -16.73 -13.35 -6.53
C GLU A 201 -15.49 -13.22 -7.40
N GLU A 202 -15.51 -13.98 -8.46
CA GLU A 202 -14.58 -13.83 -9.57
C GLU A 202 -14.36 -12.36 -9.73
N THR A 203 -13.16 -11.95 -9.43
CA THR A 203 -12.73 -10.58 -9.24
C THR A 203 -13.42 -9.68 -10.27
N MET A 204 -14.29 -8.77 -9.82
CA MET A 204 -14.91 -7.74 -10.67
C MET A 204 -13.90 -7.02 -11.56
N SER A 205 -12.62 -7.00 -11.19
CA SER A 205 -11.53 -6.46 -11.98
C SER A 205 -11.27 -7.30 -13.27
N ALA A 206 -11.39 -8.61 -13.23
CA ALA A 206 -11.17 -9.46 -14.42
C ALA A 206 -12.34 -9.31 -15.42
N VAL A 207 -13.57 -9.28 -14.93
CA VAL A 207 -14.76 -9.06 -15.78
C VAL A 207 -14.74 -7.68 -16.42
N ASN A 208 -14.33 -6.65 -15.67
CA ASN A 208 -14.31 -5.27 -16.22
C ASN A 208 -13.12 -4.99 -17.12
N GLN A 209 -11.95 -5.61 -16.88
CA GLN A 209 -10.82 -5.50 -17.80
C GLN A 209 -11.08 -6.21 -19.14
N GLU A 210 -11.73 -7.37 -19.13
CA GLU A 210 -12.13 -8.03 -20.38
C GLU A 210 -13.19 -7.23 -21.14
N THR A 211 -14.10 -6.55 -20.45
CA THR A 211 -15.16 -5.75 -21.06
C THR A 211 -14.63 -4.43 -21.65
N LEU A 212 -13.60 -3.81 -21.05
CA LEU A 212 -12.94 -2.60 -21.55
C LEU A 212 -11.88 -2.87 -22.62
N LYS A 213 -11.25 -4.04 -22.60
CA LYS A 213 -10.15 -4.42 -23.45
C LYS A 213 -10.41 -4.26 -24.95
N PRO A 214 -11.58 -4.62 -25.52
CA PRO A 214 -11.87 -4.39 -26.93
C PRO A 214 -11.83 -2.92 -27.35
N PHE A 215 -12.34 -2.03 -26.50
CA PHE A 215 -12.36 -0.59 -26.77
C PHE A 215 -10.94 0.00 -26.67
N LEU A 216 -10.16 -0.42 -25.69
CA LEU A 216 -8.76 0.02 -25.54
C LEU A 216 -7.90 -0.48 -26.69
N THR A 217 -8.04 -1.73 -27.12
CA THR A 217 -7.33 -2.29 -28.26
C THR A 217 -7.62 -1.48 -29.52
N LYS A 218 -8.89 -1.16 -29.79
CA LYS A 218 -9.29 -0.37 -30.94
C LYS A 218 -8.66 1.02 -30.97
N ILE A 219 -8.56 1.69 -29.80
CA ILE A 219 -7.91 3.01 -29.65
C ILE A 219 -6.40 2.90 -29.87
N VAL A 220 -5.75 1.90 -29.27
CA VAL A 220 -4.30 1.70 -29.38
C VAL A 220 -3.88 1.37 -30.83
N GLU A 221 -4.74 0.71 -31.60
CA GLU A 221 -4.56 0.46 -33.04
C GLU A 221 -4.80 1.70 -33.91
N GLY A 222 -5.09 2.87 -33.31
CA GLY A 222 -5.31 4.13 -34.01
C GLY A 222 -6.72 4.29 -34.59
N ASN A 223 -7.65 3.43 -34.21
CA ASN A 223 -9.04 3.52 -34.64
C ASN A 223 -9.88 4.35 -33.66
N HIS A 224 -10.93 5.02 -34.20
CA HIS A 224 -11.88 5.75 -33.37
C HIS A 224 -13.01 4.85 -32.87
N LEU A 225 -13.48 5.09 -31.65
CA LEU A 225 -14.72 4.46 -31.17
C LEU A 225 -15.92 5.16 -31.83
N THR A 226 -16.92 4.38 -32.16
CA THR A 226 -18.24 4.94 -32.50
C THR A 226 -18.87 5.55 -31.22
N GLU A 227 -19.90 6.37 -31.39
CA GLU A 227 -20.63 6.97 -30.28
C GLU A 227 -21.20 5.91 -29.32
N GLU A 228 -21.75 4.81 -29.87
CA GLU A 228 -22.27 3.69 -29.09
C GLU A 228 -21.17 2.94 -28.36
N GLU A 229 -20.02 2.73 -28.98
CA GLU A 229 -18.84 2.10 -28.34
C GLU A 229 -18.25 2.97 -27.24
N ALA A 230 -18.21 4.30 -27.46
CA ALA A 230 -17.77 5.25 -26.44
C ALA A 230 -18.71 5.27 -25.24
N TYR A 231 -20.02 5.21 -25.46
CA TYR A 231 -21.02 5.06 -24.38
C TYR A 231 -20.81 3.78 -23.57
N LYS A 232 -20.65 2.64 -24.25
CA LYS A 232 -20.41 1.35 -23.59
C LYS A 232 -19.11 1.32 -22.82
N ALA A 233 -18.03 1.94 -23.36
CA ALA A 233 -16.77 2.05 -22.67
C ALA A 233 -16.89 2.93 -21.41
N MET A 234 -17.63 4.05 -21.49
CA MET A 234 -17.91 4.91 -20.33
C MET A 234 -18.78 4.23 -19.29
N ASP A 235 -19.81 3.47 -19.69
CA ASP A 235 -20.61 2.67 -18.77
C ASP A 235 -19.75 1.65 -18.02
N CYS A 236 -18.83 0.98 -18.68
CA CYS A 236 -17.87 0.08 -18.04
C CYS A 236 -17.00 0.84 -17.02
N ILE A 237 -16.54 2.04 -17.33
CA ILE A 237 -15.75 2.89 -16.43
C ILE A 237 -16.62 3.36 -15.25
N CYS A 238 -17.84 3.81 -15.51
CA CYS A 238 -18.78 4.28 -14.47
C CYS A 238 -19.18 3.15 -13.52
N LEU A 239 -19.38 1.94 -14.00
CA LEU A 239 -19.67 0.78 -13.16
C LEU A 239 -18.47 0.40 -12.26
N LEU A 240 -17.24 0.74 -12.66
CA LEU A 240 -16.05 0.63 -11.80
C LEU A 240 -16.08 1.64 -10.63
N TYR A 241 -16.68 2.83 -10.84
CA TYR A 241 -16.74 3.92 -9.85
C TYR A 241 -18.03 3.98 -9.05
N THR A 242 -19.10 3.29 -9.46
CA THR A 242 -20.42 3.31 -8.79
C THR A 242 -20.68 2.08 -7.92
N SER A 243 -19.68 1.57 -7.20
CA SER A 243 -19.98 0.81 -5.99
C SER A 243 -20.59 1.78 -4.99
N PRO A 244 -21.80 1.53 -4.46
CA PRO A 244 -22.45 2.48 -3.55
C PRO A 244 -21.58 2.64 -2.31
N SER A 245 -21.08 3.87 -2.10
CA SER A 245 -20.55 4.27 -0.80
C SER A 245 -21.65 4.05 0.24
N PRO A 246 -21.43 3.26 1.28
CA PRO A 246 -22.38 3.19 2.36
C PRO A 246 -22.48 4.57 3.02
N ARG A 247 -23.70 5.07 3.12
CA ARG A 247 -24.04 6.31 3.87
C ARG A 247 -23.88 6.07 5.36
#